data_289ab9dde1f7f380f0df50d2afba0b40
#
_entry.id   289ab9dde1f7f380f0df50d2afba0b40
#
_cell.length_a   1.000
_cell.length_b   1.000
_cell.length_c   1.000
_cell.angle_alpha   90.00
_cell.angle_beta   90.00
_cell.angle_gamma   90.00
#
_symmetry.space_group_name_H-M   'P 1'
#
loop_
_entity.id
_entity.type
_entity.pdbx_description
1 polymer ?
#
loop_
_entity_poly.entity_id
_entity_poly.type
_entity_poly.pdbx_seq_one_letter_code
_entity_poly.pdbx_strand_id
1 'polypeptide(L)'
;LTVEGGAVGGVPAGGIRFGSAYNADALLDQGYQFDFYDGGGLDLCYLGLAECDPHGSINVSRFGPRIAGCGGFINITQCTPKVFFCGTFTAGGLKVKVEDGKVVIAQEGKNKKFVKSVEQVTFNGDIANKNGQHVMYITERCVFVLKEDGLHLTEIAPGIDLQTQI
;
A
#
# COMPACT_ATOMS: atom_id res chain seq x y z
N LEU A 1 11.32 -10.59 9.21
CA LEU A 1 11.14 -9.41 8.35
C LEU A 1 12.06 -9.51 7.15
N THR A 2 11.55 -9.22 5.94
CA THR A 2 12.35 -9.12 4.72
C THR A 2 12.09 -7.78 4.04
N VAL A 3 13.06 -7.31 3.28
CA VAL A 3 12.95 -6.11 2.45
C VAL A 3 13.22 -6.50 1.01
N GLU A 4 12.46 -5.99 0.07
CA GLU A 4 12.43 -6.35 -1.36
C GLU A 4 13.82 -6.50 -2.00
N GLY A 5 14.80 -5.69 -1.58
CA GLY A 5 16.17 -5.72 -2.09
C GLY A 5 17.03 -6.90 -1.65
N GLY A 6 16.51 -7.84 -0.87
CA GLY A 6 17.21 -9.05 -0.43
C GLY A 6 17.63 -9.08 1.03
N ALA A 7 17.38 -8.01 1.80
CA ALA A 7 17.73 -7.98 3.21
C ALA A 7 16.72 -8.77 4.05
N VAL A 8 17.23 -9.61 4.96
CA VAL A 8 16.48 -10.38 5.95
C VAL A 8 16.88 -9.89 7.34
N GLY A 9 15.88 -9.64 8.21
CA GLY A 9 16.11 -9.08 9.54
C GLY A 9 16.46 -7.59 9.52
N GLY A 10 16.90 -7.08 10.66
CA GLY A 10 17.29 -5.68 10.83
C GLY A 10 16.13 -4.68 10.78
N VAL A 11 16.45 -3.42 10.50
CA VAL A 11 15.50 -2.31 10.42
C VAL A 11 15.46 -1.78 8.97
N PRO A 12 14.29 -1.82 8.29
CA PRO A 12 14.16 -1.31 6.93
C PRO A 12 14.61 0.16 6.80
N ALA A 13 15.38 0.46 5.79
CA ALA A 13 15.81 1.82 5.50
C ALA A 13 14.74 2.56 4.66
N GLY A 14 14.56 3.85 4.95
CA GLY A 14 13.61 4.71 4.25
C GLY A 14 14.27 5.64 3.22
N GLY A 15 13.42 6.35 2.48
CA GLY A 15 13.82 7.36 1.52
C GLY A 15 14.69 6.80 0.38
N ILE A 16 15.81 7.43 0.08
CA ILE A 16 16.72 7.02 -1.00
C ILE A 16 17.37 5.65 -0.78
N ARG A 17 17.34 5.15 0.46
CA ARG A 17 17.89 3.83 0.84
C ARG A 17 16.82 2.75 0.90
N PHE A 18 15.61 3.03 0.45
CA PHE A 18 14.52 2.04 0.37
C PHE A 18 14.99 0.78 -0.39
N GLY A 19 14.59 -0.39 0.10
CA GLY A 19 15.05 -1.68 -0.44
C GLY A 19 16.23 -2.29 0.31
N SER A 20 16.83 -1.58 1.25
CA SER A 20 17.89 -2.07 2.15
C SER A 20 17.45 -2.10 3.61
N ALA A 21 18.28 -2.67 4.50
CA ALA A 21 18.05 -2.65 5.94
C ALA A 21 19.35 -2.34 6.69
N TYR A 22 19.19 -1.73 7.87
CA TYR A 22 20.30 -1.57 8.83
C TYR A 22 20.40 -2.82 9.70
N ASN A 23 21.61 -3.32 9.94
CA ASN A 23 21.88 -4.50 10.76
C ASN A 23 21.07 -5.73 10.30
N ALA A 24 21.01 -5.97 9.00
CA ALA A 24 20.39 -7.17 8.46
C ALA A 24 21.11 -8.43 8.96
N ASP A 25 20.37 -9.48 9.26
CA ASP A 25 20.90 -10.79 9.67
C ASP A 25 21.48 -11.55 8.48
N ALA A 26 20.88 -11.34 7.28
CA ALA A 26 21.34 -11.93 6.03
C ALA A 26 21.03 -11.01 4.83
N LEU A 27 21.77 -11.23 3.75
CA LEU A 27 21.50 -10.64 2.43
C LEU A 27 21.36 -11.80 1.44
N LEU A 28 20.22 -11.89 0.80
CA LEU A 28 19.93 -12.87 -0.24
C LEU A 28 20.01 -12.19 -1.61
N ASP A 29 20.36 -12.96 -2.63
CA ASP A 29 20.10 -12.54 -4.01
C ASP A 29 18.61 -12.30 -4.20
N GLN A 30 18.25 -11.19 -4.83
CA GLN A 30 16.85 -10.77 -4.96
C GLN A 30 15.98 -11.83 -5.67
N GLY A 31 16.50 -12.51 -6.68
CA GLY A 31 15.77 -13.56 -7.39
C GLY A 31 15.36 -14.70 -6.45
N TYR A 32 16.28 -15.20 -5.64
CA TYR A 32 15.97 -16.26 -4.65
C TYR A 32 15.01 -15.81 -3.56
N GLN A 33 15.08 -14.54 -3.15
CA GLN A 33 14.12 -14.01 -2.20
C GLN A 33 12.71 -13.94 -2.81
N PHE A 34 12.62 -13.59 -4.09
CA PHE A 34 11.35 -13.57 -4.83
C PHE A 34 10.77 -14.97 -5.04
N ASP A 35 11.59 -15.99 -5.26
CA ASP A 35 11.15 -17.39 -5.28
C ASP A 35 10.46 -17.76 -3.95
N PHE A 36 10.97 -17.28 -2.82
CA PHE A 36 10.35 -17.46 -1.52
C PHE A 36 9.00 -16.73 -1.41
N TYR A 37 8.88 -15.51 -1.95
CA TYR A 37 7.63 -14.76 -1.97
C TYR A 37 6.57 -15.43 -2.84
N ASP A 38 6.93 -15.81 -4.06
CA ASP A 38 6.06 -16.50 -5.00
C ASP A 38 5.62 -17.87 -4.50
N GLY A 39 6.47 -18.52 -3.71
CA GLY A 39 6.17 -19.76 -3.01
C GLY A 39 5.25 -19.62 -1.79
N GLY A 40 4.75 -18.41 -1.48
CA GLY A 40 3.85 -18.17 -0.35
C GLY A 40 4.57 -18.06 0.99
N GLY A 41 5.84 -17.70 1.01
CA GLY A 41 6.65 -17.60 2.23
C GLY A 41 6.32 -16.42 3.15
N LEU A 42 5.45 -15.49 2.73
CA LEU A 42 5.07 -14.33 3.51
C LEU A 42 3.73 -14.55 4.24
N ASP A 43 3.70 -14.34 5.55
CA ASP A 43 2.47 -14.31 6.36
C ASP A 43 1.68 -13.00 6.16
N LEU A 44 2.40 -11.90 5.91
CA LEU A 44 1.84 -10.58 5.68
C LEU A 44 2.83 -9.68 4.93
N CYS A 45 2.29 -8.64 4.26
CA CYS A 45 3.12 -7.64 3.59
C CYS A 45 2.56 -6.22 3.73
N TYR A 46 3.48 -5.24 3.68
CA TYR A 46 3.18 -3.81 3.67
C TYR A 46 3.72 -3.17 2.39
N LEU A 47 2.85 -2.51 1.63
CA LEU A 47 3.22 -1.83 0.38
C LEU A 47 2.59 -0.44 0.32
N GLY A 48 3.17 0.44 -0.51
CA GLY A 48 2.55 1.71 -0.85
C GLY A 48 1.36 1.54 -1.79
N LEU A 49 0.55 2.57 -1.90
CA LEU A 49 -0.51 2.67 -2.92
C LEU A 49 -0.41 4.01 -3.65
N ALA A 50 -0.72 4.03 -4.93
CA ALA A 50 -0.78 5.27 -5.71
C ALA A 50 -2.19 5.57 -6.21
N GLU A 51 -2.90 4.60 -6.78
CA GLU A 51 -4.34 4.68 -7.07
C GLU A 51 -5.04 3.45 -6.50
N CYS A 52 -6.27 3.65 -6.03
CA CYS A 52 -7.15 2.61 -5.54
C CYS A 52 -8.58 2.88 -6.04
N ASP A 53 -9.28 1.85 -6.53
CA ASP A 53 -10.68 1.96 -6.92
C ASP A 53 -11.63 1.31 -5.90
N PRO A 54 -12.97 1.49 -6.04
CA PRO A 54 -13.94 0.93 -5.09
C PRO A 54 -13.92 -0.60 -4.96
N HIS A 55 -13.41 -1.33 -5.97
CA HIS A 55 -13.21 -2.77 -5.92
C HIS A 55 -11.94 -3.18 -5.17
N GLY A 56 -11.17 -2.20 -4.68
CA GLY A 56 -9.91 -2.42 -4.00
C GLY A 56 -8.75 -2.75 -4.92
N SER A 57 -8.91 -2.58 -6.23
CA SER A 57 -7.80 -2.74 -7.16
C SER A 57 -6.82 -1.59 -7.02
N ILE A 58 -5.53 -1.89 -7.13
CA ILE A 58 -4.43 -0.92 -7.00
C ILE A 58 -3.67 -0.77 -8.31
N ASN A 59 -3.33 0.47 -8.64
CA ASN A 59 -2.35 0.82 -9.66
C ASN A 59 -1.13 1.50 -9.02
N VAL A 60 0.05 0.98 -9.33
CA VAL A 60 1.34 1.62 -9.04
C VAL A 60 2.24 1.66 -10.28
N SER A 61 1.80 1.10 -11.41
CA SER A 61 2.66 0.75 -12.54
C SER A 61 2.54 1.69 -13.74
N ARG A 62 1.43 2.42 -13.91
CA ARG A 62 1.22 3.30 -15.04
C ARG A 62 0.41 4.54 -14.67
N PHE A 63 0.83 5.71 -15.18
CA PHE A 63 0.16 7.00 -14.96
C PHE A 63 0.23 7.82 -16.27
N GLY A 64 -0.82 7.79 -17.07
CA GLY A 64 -0.85 8.38 -18.40
C GLY A 64 0.29 7.84 -19.29
N PRO A 65 1.16 8.72 -19.83
CA PRO A 65 2.28 8.28 -20.67
C PRO A 65 3.44 7.66 -19.87
N ARG A 66 3.45 7.81 -18.54
CA ARG A 66 4.53 7.31 -17.69
C ARG A 66 4.28 5.86 -17.31
N ILE A 67 5.20 4.99 -17.71
CA ILE A 67 5.26 3.60 -17.26
C ILE A 67 6.29 3.52 -16.13
N ALA A 68 5.81 3.38 -14.89
CA ALA A 68 6.67 3.23 -13.72
C ALA A 68 7.14 1.78 -13.55
N GLY A 69 6.34 0.82 -14.03
CA GLY A 69 6.55 -0.61 -13.80
C GLY A 69 6.01 -1.07 -12.44
N CYS A 70 5.80 -2.36 -12.28
CA CYS A 70 5.24 -2.93 -11.07
C CYS A 70 6.29 -3.25 -9.99
N GLY A 71 7.58 -3.33 -10.34
CA GLY A 71 8.60 -3.83 -9.43
C GLY A 71 8.20 -5.19 -8.86
N GLY A 72 8.41 -5.40 -7.57
CA GLY A 72 8.01 -6.61 -6.85
C GLY A 72 6.56 -6.65 -6.39
N PHE A 73 5.74 -5.66 -6.75
CA PHE A 73 4.38 -5.50 -6.21
C PHE A 73 3.50 -6.75 -6.40
N ILE A 74 3.52 -7.33 -7.59
CA ILE A 74 2.72 -8.51 -7.93
C ILE A 74 3.21 -9.73 -7.14
N ASN A 75 4.51 -10.02 -7.16
CA ASN A 75 5.12 -11.16 -6.47
C ASN A 75 4.85 -11.13 -4.96
N ILE A 76 4.99 -9.94 -4.35
CA ILE A 76 4.80 -9.77 -2.91
C ILE A 76 3.32 -9.93 -2.52
N THR A 77 2.38 -9.45 -3.34
CA THR A 77 0.96 -9.42 -2.94
C THR A 77 0.16 -10.66 -3.33
N GLN A 78 0.50 -11.35 -4.43
CA GLN A 78 -0.39 -12.37 -5.00
C GLN A 78 -0.57 -13.61 -4.11
N CYS A 79 0.46 -14.04 -3.38
CA CYS A 79 0.43 -15.23 -2.52
C CYS A 79 0.39 -14.91 -1.02
N THR A 80 0.43 -13.63 -0.64
CA THR A 80 0.46 -13.21 0.77
C THR A 80 -0.97 -13.13 1.34
N PRO A 81 -1.30 -13.86 2.42
CA PRO A 81 -2.66 -13.91 2.95
C PRO A 81 -3.14 -12.60 3.59
N LYS A 82 -2.23 -11.75 4.09
CA LYS A 82 -2.57 -10.46 4.71
C LYS A 82 -1.80 -9.33 4.03
N VAL A 83 -2.50 -8.45 3.34
CA VAL A 83 -1.92 -7.36 2.56
C VAL A 83 -2.35 -6.01 3.16
N PHE A 84 -1.36 -5.16 3.48
CA PHE A 84 -1.59 -3.84 4.05
C PHE A 84 -1.03 -2.78 3.10
N PHE A 85 -1.91 -2.05 2.44
CA PHE A 85 -1.53 -0.90 1.63
C PHE A 85 -1.50 0.35 2.51
N CYS A 86 -0.32 0.97 2.63
CA CYS A 86 -0.11 2.14 3.47
C CYS A 86 0.26 3.35 2.62
N GLY A 87 -0.39 4.47 2.84
CA GLY A 87 -0.10 5.67 2.08
C GLY A 87 -0.90 6.88 2.54
N THR A 88 -0.75 7.99 1.86
CA THR A 88 -1.58 9.16 2.08
C THR A 88 -2.86 9.07 1.25
N PHE A 89 -3.94 9.70 1.69
CA PHE A 89 -5.23 9.71 0.99
C PHE A 89 -5.15 10.47 -0.34
N THR A 90 -4.41 11.58 -0.35
CA THR A 90 -4.07 12.34 -1.55
C THR A 90 -2.56 12.54 -1.67
N ALA A 91 -2.08 12.95 -2.83
CA ALA A 91 -0.67 13.21 -3.11
C ALA A 91 -0.47 14.60 -3.76
N GLY A 92 0.79 15.01 -3.89
CA GLY A 92 1.11 16.27 -4.56
C GLY A 92 0.88 17.50 -3.69
N GLY A 93 1.55 17.56 -2.55
CA GLY A 93 1.57 18.72 -1.66
C GLY A 93 0.66 18.62 -0.44
N LEU A 94 0.17 17.43 -0.11
CA LEU A 94 -0.55 17.18 1.14
C LEU A 94 0.30 17.61 2.35
N LYS A 95 -0.30 18.37 3.26
CA LYS A 95 0.30 18.75 4.54
C LYS A 95 -0.64 18.36 5.67
N VAL A 96 -0.17 17.51 6.53
CA VAL A 96 -0.90 17.00 7.70
C VAL A 96 -0.21 17.45 8.97
N LYS A 97 -0.98 17.79 9.98
CA LYS A 97 -0.52 18.08 11.34
C LYS A 97 -1.30 17.21 12.32
N VAL A 98 -0.72 17.01 13.48
CA VAL A 98 -1.42 16.44 14.63
C VAL A 98 -1.45 17.52 15.71
N GLU A 99 -2.65 17.97 16.07
CA GLU A 99 -2.90 19.02 17.07
C GLU A 99 -3.93 18.48 18.07
N ASP A 100 -3.61 18.52 19.35
CA ASP A 100 -4.48 18.05 20.44
C ASP A 100 -5.04 16.62 20.23
N GLY A 101 -4.21 15.71 19.71
CA GLY A 101 -4.60 14.31 19.41
C GLY A 101 -5.52 14.16 18.20
N LYS A 102 -5.66 15.18 17.37
CA LYS A 102 -6.49 15.20 16.16
C LYS A 102 -5.64 15.39 14.91
N VAL A 103 -6.04 14.74 13.85
CA VAL A 103 -5.47 14.97 12.51
C VAL A 103 -6.09 16.22 11.90
N VAL A 104 -5.24 17.12 11.42
CA VAL A 104 -5.62 18.35 10.73
C VAL A 104 -5.00 18.36 9.35
N ILE A 105 -5.83 18.43 8.32
CA ILE A 105 -5.38 18.60 6.92
C ILE A 105 -5.12 20.08 6.70
N ALA A 106 -3.86 20.49 6.88
CA ALA A 106 -3.47 21.90 6.67
C ALA A 106 -3.43 22.30 5.19
N GLN A 107 -3.21 21.34 4.31
CA GLN A 107 -3.27 21.53 2.86
C GLN A 107 -3.60 20.20 2.20
N GLU A 108 -4.61 20.19 1.34
CA GLU A 108 -5.00 19.01 0.56
C GLU A 108 -4.00 18.76 -0.59
N GLY A 109 -3.79 17.49 -0.92
CA GLY A 109 -2.99 17.10 -2.07
C GLY A 109 -3.73 17.33 -3.39
N LYS A 110 -3.00 17.63 -4.43
CA LYS A 110 -3.57 17.92 -5.78
C LYS A 110 -4.08 16.67 -6.48
N ASN A 111 -3.49 15.50 -6.18
CA ASN A 111 -3.77 14.24 -6.85
C ASN A 111 -4.59 13.33 -5.94
N LYS A 112 -5.80 13.00 -6.37
CA LYS A 112 -6.64 12.00 -5.71
C LYS A 112 -6.07 10.61 -5.96
N LYS A 113 -5.97 9.79 -4.91
CA LYS A 113 -5.54 8.40 -5.03
C LYS A 113 -6.72 7.43 -5.07
N PHE A 114 -7.83 7.76 -4.40
CA PHE A 114 -9.06 6.98 -4.49
C PHE A 114 -9.85 7.49 -5.70
N VAL A 115 -9.92 6.64 -6.74
CA VAL A 115 -10.46 6.96 -8.07
C VAL A 115 -11.61 6.04 -8.43
N LYS A 116 -12.42 6.39 -9.43
CA LYS A 116 -13.55 5.55 -9.86
C LYS A 116 -13.10 4.21 -10.48
N SER A 117 -11.97 4.23 -11.16
CA SER A 117 -11.34 3.07 -11.76
C SER A 117 -9.85 3.37 -11.90
N VAL A 118 -9.01 2.42 -11.53
CA VAL A 118 -7.56 2.54 -11.71
C VAL A 118 -7.20 2.51 -13.20
N GLU A 119 -6.17 3.27 -13.59
CA GLU A 119 -5.72 3.31 -14.99
C GLU A 119 -5.16 1.96 -15.44
N GLN A 120 -4.48 1.27 -14.56
CA GLN A 120 -3.95 -0.09 -14.78
C GLN A 120 -4.06 -0.91 -13.50
N VAL A 121 -4.43 -2.18 -13.62
CA VAL A 121 -4.51 -3.08 -12.47
C VAL A 121 -3.14 -3.69 -12.21
N THR A 122 -2.51 -3.31 -11.08
CA THR A 122 -1.29 -3.96 -10.58
C THR A 122 -1.63 -4.98 -9.49
N PHE A 123 -2.65 -4.72 -8.66
CA PHE A 123 -3.26 -5.65 -7.73
C PHE A 123 -4.77 -5.65 -7.99
N ASN A 124 -5.38 -6.83 -8.02
CA ASN A 124 -6.81 -7.00 -8.32
C ASN A 124 -7.58 -7.37 -7.04
N GLY A 125 -8.47 -6.47 -6.59
CA GLY A 125 -9.25 -6.69 -5.38
C GLY A 125 -10.25 -7.84 -5.47
N ASP A 126 -10.88 -8.05 -6.63
CA ASP A 126 -11.84 -9.15 -6.82
C ASP A 126 -11.14 -10.53 -6.76
N ILE A 127 -9.92 -10.62 -7.30
CA ILE A 127 -9.11 -11.84 -7.20
C ILE A 127 -8.66 -12.06 -5.75
N ALA A 128 -8.26 -10.99 -5.06
CA ALA A 128 -7.88 -11.07 -3.65
C ALA A 128 -9.03 -11.59 -2.77
N ASN A 129 -10.25 -11.09 -2.97
CA ASN A 129 -11.45 -11.59 -2.31
C ASN A 129 -11.69 -13.08 -2.61
N LYS A 130 -11.59 -13.47 -3.86
CA LYS A 130 -11.75 -14.87 -4.31
C LYS A 130 -10.75 -15.81 -3.65
N ASN A 131 -9.52 -15.33 -3.42
CA ASN A 131 -8.43 -16.06 -2.78
C ASN A 131 -8.52 -15.99 -1.24
N GLY A 132 -9.47 -15.28 -0.66
CA GLY A 132 -9.64 -15.13 0.78
C GLY A 132 -8.54 -14.29 1.44
N GLN A 133 -7.87 -13.41 0.69
CA GLN A 133 -6.85 -12.53 1.25
C GLN A 133 -7.51 -11.46 2.14
N HIS A 134 -6.89 -11.18 3.29
CA HIS A 134 -7.28 -10.05 4.13
C HIS A 134 -6.52 -8.80 3.68
N VAL A 135 -7.25 -7.81 3.14
CA VAL A 135 -6.64 -6.61 2.57
C VAL A 135 -7.13 -5.35 3.29
N MET A 136 -6.19 -4.51 3.72
CA MET A 136 -6.47 -3.22 4.35
C MET A 136 -5.78 -2.08 3.60
N TYR A 137 -6.44 -0.93 3.55
CA TYR A 137 -5.94 0.31 2.94
C TYR A 137 -5.89 1.38 4.02
N ILE A 138 -4.70 1.74 4.45
CA ILE A 138 -4.42 2.56 5.63
C ILE A 138 -3.88 3.91 5.17
N THR A 139 -4.56 4.98 5.55
CA THR A 139 -4.14 6.35 5.26
C THR A 139 -4.02 7.17 6.54
N GLU A 140 -3.53 8.40 6.42
CA GLU A 140 -3.45 9.33 7.55
C GLU A 140 -4.82 9.70 8.11
N ARG A 141 -5.90 9.52 7.36
CA ARG A 141 -7.24 9.95 7.76
C ARG A 141 -8.25 8.83 7.98
N CYS A 142 -8.07 7.69 7.37
CA CYS A 142 -9.02 6.60 7.47
C CYS A 142 -8.40 5.24 7.11
N VAL A 143 -9.11 4.17 7.47
CA VAL A 143 -8.80 2.79 7.12
C VAL A 143 -9.99 2.17 6.38
N PHE A 144 -9.71 1.54 5.25
CA PHE A 144 -10.67 0.68 4.56
C PHE A 144 -10.24 -0.79 4.66
N VAL A 145 -11.22 -1.68 4.68
CA VAL A 145 -11.03 -3.13 4.56
C VAL A 145 -11.75 -3.61 3.31
N LEU A 146 -11.10 -4.44 2.53
CA LEU A 146 -11.72 -5.09 1.38
C LEU A 146 -12.72 -6.14 1.83
N LYS A 147 -13.95 -6.06 1.30
CA LYS A 147 -15.04 -7.02 1.48
C LYS A 147 -15.51 -7.52 0.12
N GLU A 148 -16.41 -8.50 0.10
CA GLU A 148 -16.95 -9.10 -1.13
C GLU A 148 -17.55 -8.07 -2.10
N ASP A 149 -18.14 -6.99 -1.58
CA ASP A 149 -18.79 -5.93 -2.33
C ASP A 149 -17.92 -4.67 -2.52
N GLY A 150 -16.63 -4.71 -2.12
CA GLY A 150 -15.65 -3.63 -2.31
C GLY A 150 -15.06 -3.06 -1.02
N LEU A 151 -14.66 -1.81 -1.07
CA LEU A 151 -14.00 -1.13 0.06
C LEU A 151 -15.02 -0.70 1.13
N HIS A 152 -14.81 -1.14 2.36
CA HIS A 152 -15.58 -0.72 3.54
C HIS A 152 -14.73 0.17 4.44
N LEU A 153 -15.20 1.38 4.70
CA LEU A 153 -14.60 2.29 5.69
C LEU A 153 -14.82 1.71 7.10
N THR A 154 -13.74 1.46 7.82
CA THR A 154 -13.79 0.85 9.16
C THR A 154 -13.30 1.77 10.26
N GLU A 155 -12.42 2.70 9.95
CA GLU A 155 -11.85 3.62 10.93
C GLU A 155 -11.70 5.02 10.32
N ILE A 156 -11.92 6.06 11.14
CA ILE A 156 -11.70 7.47 10.81
C ILE A 156 -10.80 8.07 11.89
N ALA A 157 -9.74 8.74 11.50
CA ALA A 157 -8.86 9.43 12.44
C ALA A 157 -9.59 10.58 13.15
N PRO A 158 -9.36 10.78 14.45
CA PRO A 158 -9.92 11.93 15.18
C PRO A 158 -9.59 13.24 14.47
N GLY A 159 -10.58 14.11 14.28
CA GLY A 159 -10.43 15.41 13.64
C GLY A 159 -10.76 15.42 12.15
N ILE A 160 -10.97 14.25 11.53
CA ILE A 160 -11.35 14.13 10.11
C ILE A 160 -12.87 14.15 9.98
N ASP A 161 -13.38 14.93 9.04
CA ASP A 161 -14.79 14.99 8.66
C ASP A 161 -15.09 14.03 7.50
N LEU A 162 -16.02 13.11 7.74
CA LEU A 162 -16.39 12.06 6.79
C LEU A 162 -16.95 12.62 5.47
N GLN A 163 -17.73 13.69 5.52
CA GLN A 163 -18.47 14.18 4.36
C GLN A 163 -17.63 15.04 3.41
N THR A 164 -16.57 15.64 3.92
CA THR A 164 -15.76 16.60 3.18
C THR A 164 -14.33 16.17 2.93
N GLN A 165 -13.83 15.18 3.68
CA GLN A 165 -12.42 14.78 3.67
C GLN A 165 -12.16 13.29 3.34
N ILE A 166 -13.22 12.49 3.16
CA ILE A 166 -13.15 11.07 2.74
C ILE A 166 -14.02 10.77 1.51
#